data_838509ea0a844605b1d13c3cc0b57127
#
_entry.id   838509ea0a844605b1d13c3cc0b57127
#
_cell.length_a   1.000
_cell.length_b   1.000
_cell.length_c   1.000
_cell.angle_alpha   90.00
_cell.angle_beta   90.00
_cell.angle_gamma   90.00
#
_symmetry.space_group_name_H-M   'P 1'
#
loop_
_entity.id
_entity.type
_entity.pdbx_description
1 polymer ?
#
loop_
_entity_poly.entity_id
_entity_poly.type
_entity_poly.pdbx_seq_one_letter_code
_entity_poly.pdbx_strand_id
1 'polypeptide(L)'
;MLYLIWIIFVLQNSITAHFLTQNSTFEMNISITVTQEEHFKYAQEICDTIEQSALLRGTGIAKRTPEYIQKKMETGDAVIALDNGKFAGFCYIESWQHGQFVAHSGLIVHPDYRNLGLAKQIKTKVFDYSLQKYPNAKVFGITTGLAVMKINSDLGYKPVPFSELTSDPSFWKGCQTCTNYEILKSKDNKMCLCTGMLYDPKEKTTEPVKHPFNVKVLNRLKAIKQALFLKKLPPAPKKGNKN
;
A
#
# COMPACT_ATOMS: atom_id res chain seq x y z
N MET A 1 -55.04 -32.13 11.14
CA MET A 1 -53.83 -32.24 10.28
C MET A 1 -53.51 -30.93 9.56
N LEU A 2 -54.45 -30.22 9.00
CA LEU A 2 -54.26 -28.96 8.28
C LEU A 2 -53.75 -27.77 9.17
N TYR A 3 -54.10 -27.72 10.43
CA TYR A 3 -53.72 -26.67 11.36
C TYR A 3 -52.21 -26.71 11.75
N LEU A 4 -51.64 -27.89 11.84
CA LEU A 4 -50.22 -28.09 12.10
C LEU A 4 -49.35 -27.65 10.93
N ILE A 5 -49.78 -27.88 9.70
CA ILE A 5 -49.09 -27.49 8.48
C ILE A 5 -49.05 -25.94 8.34
N TRP A 6 -50.13 -25.28 8.71
CA TRP A 6 -50.22 -23.82 8.68
C TRP A 6 -49.33 -23.16 9.71
N ILE A 7 -49.20 -23.71 10.93
CA ILE A 7 -48.30 -23.24 11.99
C ILE A 7 -46.84 -23.40 11.58
N ILE A 8 -46.46 -24.52 10.97
CA ILE A 8 -45.08 -24.79 10.46
C ILE A 8 -44.74 -23.76 9.36
N PHE A 9 -45.69 -23.49 8.45
CA PHE A 9 -45.47 -22.53 7.35
C PHE A 9 -45.31 -21.08 7.85
N VAL A 10 -46.07 -20.67 8.88
CA VAL A 10 -45.97 -19.35 9.48
C VAL A 10 -44.63 -19.22 10.26
N LEU A 11 -44.23 -20.22 10.99
CA LEU A 11 -42.96 -20.23 11.73
C LEU A 11 -41.73 -20.25 10.77
N GLN A 12 -41.79 -20.98 9.69
CA GLN A 12 -40.73 -20.99 8.66
C GLN A 12 -40.59 -19.63 7.96
N ASN A 13 -41.68 -18.96 7.65
CA ASN A 13 -41.65 -17.63 7.05
C ASN A 13 -41.20 -16.54 8.03
N SER A 14 -41.51 -16.66 9.34
CA SER A 14 -40.99 -15.77 10.38
C SER A 14 -39.49 -15.91 10.59
N ILE A 15 -38.95 -17.13 10.54
CA ILE A 15 -37.50 -17.40 10.70
C ILE A 15 -36.74 -16.91 9.48
N THR A 16 -37.26 -17.14 8.26
CA THR A 16 -36.63 -16.61 7.03
C THR A 16 -36.69 -15.10 6.95
N ALA A 17 -37.79 -14.45 7.36
CA ALA A 17 -37.87 -13.00 7.42
C ALA A 17 -36.90 -12.41 8.46
N HIS A 18 -36.69 -13.07 9.60
CA HIS A 18 -35.75 -12.61 10.62
C HIS A 18 -34.27 -12.81 10.19
N PHE A 19 -33.97 -13.83 9.41
CA PHE A 19 -32.63 -14.05 8.81
C PHE A 19 -32.33 -13.07 7.68
N LEU A 20 -33.31 -12.61 6.94
CA LEU A 20 -33.15 -11.64 5.84
C LEU A 20 -33.03 -10.20 6.34
N THR A 21 -33.51 -9.87 7.54
CA THR A 21 -33.37 -8.53 8.13
C THR A 21 -32.06 -8.31 8.90
N GLN A 22 -31.25 -9.34 9.13
CA GLN A 22 -29.92 -9.22 9.75
C GLN A 22 -28.75 -9.06 8.77
N ASN A 23 -28.99 -9.12 7.47
CA ASN A 23 -28.01 -8.65 6.49
C ASN A 23 -28.14 -7.12 6.35
N SER A 24 -27.84 -6.38 7.42
CA SER A 24 -27.41 -5.00 7.26
C SER A 24 -26.10 -5.08 6.49
N THR A 25 -26.14 -4.80 5.21
CA THR A 25 -24.96 -4.44 4.44
C THR A 25 -24.26 -3.35 5.24
N PHE A 26 -23.12 -3.70 5.84
CA PHE A 26 -22.28 -2.77 6.56
C PHE A 26 -21.71 -1.85 5.48
N GLU A 27 -22.47 -0.80 5.15
CA GLU A 27 -22.00 0.22 4.19
C GLU A 27 -20.80 0.90 4.81
N MET A 28 -19.62 0.60 4.27
CA MET A 28 -18.39 1.31 4.64
C MET A 28 -18.51 2.76 4.17
N ASN A 29 -18.45 3.68 5.11
CA ASN A 29 -18.45 5.11 4.84
C ASN A 29 -17.05 5.68 5.11
N ILE A 30 -16.14 5.46 4.16
CA ILE A 30 -14.74 5.88 4.27
C ILE A 30 -14.61 7.37 3.95
N SER A 31 -14.17 8.15 4.94
CA SER A 31 -13.73 9.53 4.77
C SER A 31 -12.19 9.60 4.77
N ILE A 32 -11.60 10.38 3.86
CA ILE A 32 -10.15 10.60 3.78
C ILE A 32 -9.88 12.10 3.82
N THR A 33 -9.27 12.57 4.89
CA THR A 33 -9.09 14.01 5.15
C THR A 33 -7.71 14.33 5.68
N VAL A 34 -7.28 15.58 5.54
CA VAL A 34 -6.15 16.13 6.27
C VAL A 34 -6.52 16.13 7.75
N THR A 35 -5.56 15.76 8.61
CA THR A 35 -5.81 15.61 10.05
C THR A 35 -6.11 16.95 10.72
N GLN A 36 -6.93 16.88 11.77
CA GLN A 36 -7.33 17.97 12.67
C GLN A 36 -7.21 17.48 14.11
N GLU A 37 -7.44 18.35 15.09
CA GLU A 37 -7.27 18.05 16.52
C GLU A 37 -8.08 16.81 16.98
N GLU A 38 -9.27 16.65 16.49
CA GLU A 38 -10.15 15.51 16.80
C GLU A 38 -9.54 14.14 16.44
N HIS A 39 -8.52 14.14 15.56
CA HIS A 39 -7.83 12.92 15.10
C HIS A 39 -6.66 12.52 15.99
N PHE A 40 -6.22 13.36 16.93
CA PHE A 40 -5.04 13.07 17.78
C PHE A 40 -5.20 11.82 18.63
N LYS A 41 -6.43 11.47 19.00
CA LYS A 41 -6.75 10.24 19.72
C LYS A 41 -6.34 8.95 19.02
N TYR A 42 -6.13 8.98 17.69
CA TYR A 42 -5.70 7.80 16.91
C TYR A 42 -4.18 7.61 16.87
N ALA A 43 -3.38 8.51 17.45
CA ALA A 43 -1.93 8.48 17.34
C ALA A 43 -1.33 7.15 17.84
N GLN A 44 -1.82 6.63 18.98
CA GLN A 44 -1.38 5.34 19.51
C GLN A 44 -1.77 4.18 18.58
N GLU A 45 -3.02 4.12 18.14
CA GLU A 45 -3.52 3.06 17.25
C GLU A 45 -2.77 3.03 15.91
N ILE A 46 -2.40 4.20 15.38
CA ILE A 46 -1.56 4.32 14.17
C ILE A 46 -0.19 3.69 14.41
N CYS A 47 0.47 4.00 15.53
CA CYS A 47 1.78 3.45 15.88
C CYS A 47 1.71 1.93 16.02
N ASP A 48 0.71 1.41 16.74
CA ASP A 48 0.51 -0.02 16.97
C ASP A 48 0.27 -0.75 15.63
N THR A 49 -0.56 -0.18 14.76
CA THR A 49 -0.83 -0.73 13.43
C THR A 49 0.42 -0.76 12.54
N ILE A 50 1.26 0.28 12.60
CA ILE A 50 2.54 0.34 11.89
C ILE A 50 3.48 -0.76 12.40
N GLU A 51 3.65 -0.90 13.71
CA GLU A 51 4.56 -1.87 14.33
C GLU A 51 4.12 -3.32 14.04
N GLN A 52 2.86 -3.65 14.26
CA GLN A 52 2.31 -4.96 13.95
C GLN A 52 2.47 -5.33 12.47
N SER A 53 2.22 -4.36 11.58
CA SER A 53 2.39 -4.58 10.15
C SER A 53 3.84 -4.77 9.73
N ALA A 54 4.80 -4.17 10.43
CA ALA A 54 6.22 -4.38 10.21
C ALA A 54 6.65 -5.78 10.63
N LEU A 55 6.23 -6.22 11.80
CA LEU A 55 6.51 -7.55 12.33
C LEU A 55 6.00 -8.66 11.40
N LEU A 56 4.74 -8.54 10.95
CA LEU A 56 4.12 -9.53 10.05
C LEU A 56 4.83 -9.64 8.69
N ARG A 57 5.41 -8.55 8.19
CA ARG A 57 6.08 -8.54 6.89
C ARG A 57 7.56 -8.92 6.97
N GLY A 58 8.13 -8.97 8.16
CA GLY A 58 9.57 -9.16 8.33
C GLY A 58 10.42 -8.05 7.69
N THR A 59 9.81 -6.90 7.38
CA THR A 59 10.48 -5.76 6.73
C THR A 59 10.66 -4.63 7.71
N GLY A 60 11.78 -3.91 7.60
CA GLY A 60 12.01 -2.76 8.46
C GLY A 60 11.03 -1.63 8.16
N ILE A 61 10.38 -1.16 9.20
CA ILE A 61 9.76 0.16 9.25
C ILE A 61 10.40 0.89 10.43
N ALA A 62 10.77 2.15 10.23
CA ALA A 62 11.26 2.96 11.33
C ALA A 62 10.14 3.11 12.38
N LYS A 63 10.49 2.88 13.65
CA LYS A 63 9.54 3.04 14.77
C LYS A 63 9.09 4.50 14.88
N ARG A 64 7.86 4.70 15.28
CA ARG A 64 7.25 6.01 15.53
C ARG A 64 6.67 6.01 16.94
N THR A 65 6.67 7.17 17.59
CA THR A 65 5.97 7.37 18.86
C THR A 65 4.65 8.10 18.63
N PRO A 66 3.67 7.94 19.50
CA PRO A 66 2.39 8.66 19.41
C PRO A 66 2.59 10.18 19.37
N GLU A 67 3.52 10.72 20.16
CA GLU A 67 3.83 12.15 20.19
C GLU A 67 4.37 12.64 18.84
N TYR A 68 5.21 11.83 18.20
CA TYR A 68 5.71 12.14 16.85
C TYR A 68 4.59 12.16 15.81
N ILE A 69 3.69 11.17 15.84
CA ILE A 69 2.52 11.11 14.94
C ILE A 69 1.57 12.27 15.22
N GLN A 70 1.28 12.56 16.49
CA GLN A 70 0.45 13.70 16.90
C GLN A 70 1.02 15.01 16.37
N LYS A 71 2.34 15.21 16.49
CA LYS A 71 3.01 16.41 15.96
C LYS A 71 2.81 16.59 14.46
N LYS A 72 2.83 15.48 13.67
CA LYS A 72 2.53 15.52 12.23
C LYS A 72 1.08 15.90 11.95
N MET A 73 0.17 15.50 12.82
CA MET A 73 -1.25 15.89 12.72
C MET A 73 -1.44 17.38 13.05
N GLU A 74 -0.82 17.87 14.11
CA GLU A 74 -0.87 19.29 14.57
C GLU A 74 -0.37 20.25 13.48
N THR A 75 0.70 19.88 12.78
CA THR A 75 1.27 20.71 11.70
C THR A 75 0.50 20.60 10.39
N GLY A 76 -0.58 19.83 10.36
CA GLY A 76 -1.34 19.58 9.14
C GLY A 76 -0.54 18.83 8.08
N ASP A 77 0.43 17.99 8.51
CA ASP A 77 1.30 17.22 7.62
C ASP A 77 0.83 15.77 7.48
N ALA A 78 -0.43 15.46 7.78
CA ALA A 78 -0.92 14.10 7.75
C ALA A 78 -2.33 13.99 7.14
N VAL A 79 -2.61 12.82 6.60
CA VAL A 79 -3.90 12.39 6.05
C VAL A 79 -4.35 11.15 6.79
N ILE A 80 -5.59 11.12 7.23
CA ILE A 80 -6.22 9.98 7.91
C ILE A 80 -7.43 9.51 7.11
N ALA A 81 -7.64 8.21 7.11
CA ALA A 81 -8.84 7.55 6.62
C ALA A 81 -9.63 6.97 7.81
N LEU A 82 -10.91 7.28 7.86
CA LEU A 82 -11.82 6.79 8.89
C LEU A 82 -13.04 6.14 8.23
N ASP A 83 -13.54 5.07 8.82
CA ASP A 83 -14.82 4.45 8.51
C ASP A 83 -15.79 4.66 9.67
N ASN A 84 -16.77 5.56 9.50
CA ASN A 84 -17.72 5.89 10.58
C ASN A 84 -17.01 6.19 11.92
N GLY A 85 -15.88 6.92 11.87
CA GLY A 85 -15.09 7.28 13.04
C GLY A 85 -14.12 6.19 13.54
N LYS A 86 -14.01 5.04 12.88
CA LYS A 86 -12.99 4.02 13.17
C LYS A 86 -11.75 4.25 12.31
N PHE A 87 -10.58 4.02 12.88
CA PHE A 87 -9.32 4.14 12.15
C PHE A 87 -9.25 3.11 11.00
N ALA A 88 -9.03 3.59 9.79
CA ALA A 88 -8.90 2.75 8.60
C ALA A 88 -7.52 2.86 7.92
N GLY A 89 -6.85 4.02 8.03
CA GLY A 89 -5.52 4.17 7.48
C GLY A 89 -4.94 5.58 7.64
N PHE A 90 -3.64 5.72 7.36
CA PHE A 90 -2.89 6.94 7.63
C PHE A 90 -1.69 7.09 6.68
N CYS A 91 -1.28 8.32 6.44
CA CYS A 91 -0.03 8.68 5.78
C CYS A 91 0.35 10.10 6.18
N TYR A 92 1.66 10.39 6.31
CA TYR A 92 2.11 11.75 6.59
C TYR A 92 3.23 12.18 5.63
N ILE A 93 3.48 13.49 5.60
CA ILE A 93 4.52 14.13 4.79
C ILE A 93 5.58 14.77 5.69
N GLU A 94 6.77 14.88 5.14
CA GLU A 94 7.90 15.57 5.76
C GLU A 94 8.64 16.37 4.69
N SER A 95 8.83 17.67 4.93
CA SER A 95 9.58 18.51 4.02
C SER A 95 11.06 18.59 4.44
N TRP A 96 11.95 18.58 3.45
CA TRP A 96 13.39 18.58 3.62
C TRP A 96 14.04 19.64 2.74
N GLN A 97 15.23 20.10 3.11
CA GLN A 97 15.99 21.09 2.34
C GLN A 97 15.12 22.31 1.97
N HIS A 98 14.50 22.93 3.00
CA HIS A 98 13.64 24.11 2.84
C HIS A 98 12.49 23.91 1.84
N GLY A 99 11.87 22.72 1.85
CA GLY A 99 10.73 22.41 0.98
C GLY A 99 11.08 22.00 -0.44
N GLN A 100 12.36 21.75 -0.75
CA GLN A 100 12.76 21.24 -2.05
C GLN A 100 12.37 19.77 -2.25
N PHE A 101 12.31 19.02 -1.15
CA PHE A 101 11.91 17.62 -1.12
C PHE A 101 10.77 17.40 -0.13
N VAL A 102 9.81 16.58 -0.51
CA VAL A 102 8.72 16.12 0.35
C VAL A 102 8.70 14.60 0.37
N ALA A 103 8.93 14.02 1.53
CA ALA A 103 8.84 12.58 1.74
C ALA A 103 7.41 12.18 2.12
N HIS A 104 6.88 11.13 1.51
CA HIS A 104 5.67 10.44 1.98
C HIS A 104 6.07 9.27 2.87
N SER A 105 5.66 9.33 4.12
CA SER A 105 6.06 8.39 5.17
C SER A 105 4.84 7.78 5.87
N GLY A 106 5.03 6.62 6.49
CA GLY A 106 4.04 6.01 7.38
C GLY A 106 2.74 5.58 6.70
N LEU A 107 2.73 5.32 5.38
CA LEU A 107 1.54 4.80 4.72
C LEU A 107 1.15 3.45 5.32
N ILE A 108 0.02 3.42 5.99
CA ILE A 108 -0.53 2.24 6.63
C ILE A 108 -2.03 2.14 6.41
N VAL A 109 -2.53 0.92 6.27
CA VAL A 109 -3.96 0.59 6.24
C VAL A 109 -4.20 -0.45 7.31
N HIS A 110 -5.21 -0.21 8.14
CA HIS A 110 -5.63 -1.15 9.17
C HIS A 110 -5.98 -2.51 8.54
N PRO A 111 -5.66 -3.65 9.16
CA PRO A 111 -5.86 -4.99 8.59
C PRO A 111 -7.25 -5.21 7.99
N ASP A 112 -8.30 -4.75 8.68
CA ASP A 112 -9.70 -4.95 8.28
C ASP A 112 -10.09 -4.22 6.97
N TYR A 113 -9.32 -3.21 6.60
CA TYR A 113 -9.57 -2.38 5.39
C TYR A 113 -8.59 -2.65 4.26
N ARG A 114 -7.77 -3.73 4.35
CA ARG A 114 -6.84 -4.12 3.28
C ARG A 114 -7.58 -4.72 2.08
N ASN A 115 -6.92 -4.71 0.92
CA ASN A 115 -7.44 -5.22 -0.34
C ASN A 115 -8.67 -4.48 -0.91
N LEU A 116 -9.08 -3.36 -0.30
CA LEU A 116 -10.19 -2.51 -0.73
C LEU A 116 -9.72 -1.28 -1.54
N GLY A 117 -8.44 -1.22 -1.90
CA GLY A 117 -7.87 -0.09 -2.64
C GLY A 117 -7.61 1.16 -1.79
N LEU A 118 -7.83 1.12 -0.46
CA LEU A 118 -7.73 2.27 0.44
C LEU A 118 -6.31 2.87 0.47
N ALA A 119 -5.26 2.04 0.41
CA ALA A 119 -3.88 2.54 0.33
C ALA A 119 -3.66 3.47 -0.87
N LYS A 120 -4.25 3.15 -2.03
CA LYS A 120 -4.18 4.00 -3.23
C LYS A 120 -4.91 5.33 -3.01
N GLN A 121 -6.10 5.29 -2.42
CA GLN A 121 -6.89 6.49 -2.15
C GLN A 121 -6.16 7.44 -1.18
N ILE A 122 -5.64 6.92 -0.05
CA ILE A 122 -4.83 7.69 0.92
C ILE A 122 -3.60 8.28 0.22
N LYS A 123 -2.90 7.46 -0.58
CA LYS A 123 -1.69 7.90 -1.28
C LYS A 123 -1.98 8.98 -2.32
N THR A 124 -3.07 8.88 -3.06
CA THR A 124 -3.52 9.93 -3.98
C THR A 124 -3.83 11.21 -3.22
N LYS A 125 -4.61 11.13 -2.12
CA LYS A 125 -4.96 12.30 -1.32
C LYS A 125 -3.73 13.01 -0.77
N VAL A 126 -2.76 12.28 -0.21
CA VAL A 126 -1.54 12.89 0.33
C VAL A 126 -0.62 13.43 -0.77
N PHE A 127 -0.65 12.83 -1.95
CA PHE A 127 0.11 13.31 -3.11
C PHE A 127 -0.44 14.65 -3.62
N ASP A 128 -1.74 14.74 -3.86
CA ASP A 128 -2.41 15.98 -4.28
C ASP A 128 -2.20 17.09 -3.24
N TYR A 129 -2.34 16.75 -1.97
CA TYR A 129 -2.09 17.67 -0.87
C TYR A 129 -0.63 18.15 -0.83
N SER A 130 0.34 17.28 -1.08
CA SER A 130 1.75 17.66 -1.15
C SER A 130 2.05 18.62 -2.29
N LEU A 131 1.47 18.39 -3.48
CA LEU A 131 1.63 19.29 -4.62
C LEU A 131 0.97 20.65 -4.38
N GLN A 132 -0.15 20.68 -3.67
CA GLN A 132 -0.81 21.92 -3.29
C GLN A 132 0.03 22.73 -2.28
N LYS A 133 0.58 22.05 -1.25
CA LYS A 133 1.36 22.69 -0.17
C LYS A 133 2.78 23.05 -0.61
N TYR A 134 3.38 22.26 -1.51
CA TYR A 134 4.75 22.37 -2.00
C TYR A 134 4.82 22.20 -3.52
N PRO A 135 4.32 23.13 -4.32
CA PRO A 135 4.10 22.94 -5.76
C PRO A 135 5.38 22.70 -6.57
N ASN A 136 6.55 23.11 -6.06
CA ASN A 136 7.83 22.94 -6.73
C ASN A 136 8.71 21.85 -6.13
N ALA A 137 8.24 21.15 -5.09
CA ALA A 137 9.01 20.13 -4.41
C ALA A 137 9.07 18.83 -5.21
N LYS A 138 10.20 18.17 -5.15
CA LYS A 138 10.31 16.77 -5.53
C LYS A 138 9.64 15.91 -4.46
N VAL A 139 8.65 15.10 -4.84
CA VAL A 139 7.93 14.25 -3.90
C VAL A 139 8.51 12.83 -3.97
N PHE A 140 8.86 12.25 -2.82
CA PHE A 140 9.52 10.95 -2.82
C PHE A 140 9.05 10.03 -1.69
N GLY A 141 9.47 8.79 -1.75
CA GLY A 141 9.34 7.79 -0.70
C GLY A 141 10.31 6.65 -0.91
N ILE A 142 10.64 5.96 0.16
CA ILE A 142 11.44 4.73 0.12
C ILE A 142 10.59 3.56 0.60
N THR A 143 10.63 2.44 -0.10
CA THR A 143 9.80 1.28 0.23
C THR A 143 10.40 -0.04 -0.22
N THR A 144 10.13 -1.11 0.54
CA THR A 144 10.35 -2.50 0.13
C THR A 144 9.09 -3.15 -0.46
N GLY A 145 7.93 -2.46 -0.36
CA GLY A 145 6.64 -3.02 -0.73
C GLY A 145 6.29 -2.86 -2.20
N LEU A 146 6.19 -3.95 -2.95
CA LEU A 146 5.81 -3.93 -4.37
C LEU A 146 4.46 -3.22 -4.61
N ALA A 147 3.48 -3.41 -3.73
CA ALA A 147 2.18 -2.74 -3.84
C ALA A 147 2.32 -1.22 -3.75
N VAL A 148 3.18 -0.72 -2.85
CA VAL A 148 3.46 0.72 -2.70
C VAL A 148 4.22 1.25 -3.92
N MET A 149 5.20 0.48 -4.45
CA MET A 149 5.90 0.85 -5.69
C MET A 149 4.91 1.02 -6.84
N LYS A 150 3.96 0.09 -6.98
CA LYS A 150 2.93 0.17 -8.03
C LYS A 150 2.05 1.42 -7.87
N ILE A 151 1.58 1.70 -6.65
CA ILE A 151 0.78 2.92 -6.37
C ILE A 151 1.58 4.18 -6.70
N ASN A 152 2.86 4.22 -6.32
CA ASN A 152 3.73 5.34 -6.63
C ASN A 152 3.92 5.50 -8.15
N SER A 153 4.16 4.40 -8.88
CA SER A 153 4.31 4.44 -10.35
C SER A 153 3.02 4.92 -11.04
N ASP A 154 1.85 4.50 -10.55
CA ASP A 154 0.54 4.99 -11.04
C ASP A 154 0.38 6.51 -10.85
N LEU A 155 1.03 7.10 -9.83
CA LEU A 155 1.05 8.53 -9.54
C LEU A 155 2.18 9.29 -10.25
N GLY A 156 2.95 8.61 -11.10
CA GLY A 156 4.02 9.22 -11.89
C GLY A 156 5.40 9.24 -11.22
N TYR A 157 5.57 8.59 -10.06
CA TYR A 157 6.91 8.42 -9.49
C TYR A 157 7.73 7.45 -10.33
N LYS A 158 9.03 7.70 -10.41
CA LYS A 158 10.00 6.83 -11.05
C LYS A 158 10.94 6.21 -9.99
N PRO A 159 11.38 4.96 -10.17
CA PRO A 159 12.44 4.41 -9.33
C PRO A 159 13.74 5.16 -9.59
N VAL A 160 14.42 5.54 -8.50
CA VAL A 160 15.68 6.30 -8.55
C VAL A 160 16.67 5.76 -7.54
N PRO A 161 17.99 5.92 -7.77
CA PRO A 161 18.99 5.68 -6.74
C PRO A 161 18.84 6.69 -5.59
N PHE A 162 19.30 6.33 -4.40
CA PHE A 162 19.19 7.19 -3.20
C PHE A 162 19.92 8.54 -3.34
N SER A 163 20.90 8.63 -4.23
CA SER A 163 21.60 9.88 -4.56
C SER A 163 20.71 10.95 -5.18
N GLU A 164 19.57 10.57 -5.75
CA GLU A 164 18.58 11.51 -6.31
C GLU A 164 17.57 12.01 -5.25
N LEU A 165 17.59 11.41 -4.07
CA LEU A 165 16.73 11.81 -2.94
C LEU A 165 17.41 12.93 -2.13
N THR A 166 16.74 13.36 -1.06
CA THR A 166 17.31 14.37 -0.17
C THR A 166 18.64 13.94 0.43
N SER A 167 19.61 14.82 0.45
CA SER A 167 20.89 14.63 1.14
C SER A 167 20.84 15.01 2.62
N ASP A 168 19.68 15.47 3.14
CA ASP A 168 19.53 15.92 4.53
C ASP A 168 19.79 14.74 5.49
N PRO A 169 20.81 14.85 6.37
CA PRO A 169 21.14 13.78 7.31
C PRO A 169 19.98 13.43 8.27
N SER A 170 19.08 14.40 8.53
CA SER A 170 17.95 14.20 9.44
C SER A 170 16.92 13.24 8.86
N PHE A 171 16.73 13.22 7.53
CA PHE A 171 15.91 12.21 6.87
C PHE A 171 16.47 10.80 7.12
N TRP A 172 17.76 10.60 6.90
CA TRP A 172 18.41 9.30 7.02
C TRP A 172 18.51 8.80 8.46
N LYS A 173 18.51 9.71 9.46
CA LYS A 173 18.37 9.35 10.89
C LYS A 173 17.07 8.58 11.15
N GLY A 174 16.00 8.86 10.42
CA GLY A 174 14.76 8.11 10.51
C GLY A 174 14.88 6.62 10.23
N CYS A 175 15.92 6.20 9.51
CA CYS A 175 16.19 4.79 9.24
C CYS A 175 16.92 4.04 10.37
N GLN A 176 17.44 4.73 11.40
CA GLN A 176 18.25 4.12 12.47
C GLN A 176 17.52 3.05 13.27
N THR A 177 16.20 3.13 13.38
CA THR A 177 15.37 2.13 14.07
C THR A 177 14.89 1.00 13.16
N CYS A 178 15.29 1.02 11.88
CA CYS A 178 14.93 0.01 10.90
C CYS A 178 15.85 -1.21 11.00
N THR A 179 15.32 -2.42 10.86
CA THR A 179 16.11 -3.68 10.84
C THR A 179 17.16 -3.72 9.73
N ASN A 180 16.97 -2.94 8.66
CA ASN A 180 17.90 -2.87 7.52
C ASN A 180 18.95 -1.74 7.67
N TYR A 181 19.04 -1.09 8.84
CA TYR A 181 19.90 0.08 9.01
C TYR A 181 21.37 -0.22 8.77
N GLU A 182 21.85 -1.38 9.19
CA GLU A 182 23.27 -1.74 8.99
C GLU A 182 23.64 -1.84 7.51
N ILE A 183 22.70 -2.23 6.64
CA ILE A 183 22.93 -2.23 5.17
C ILE A 183 23.07 -0.79 4.68
N LEU A 184 22.16 0.10 5.08
CA LEU A 184 22.20 1.52 4.71
C LEU A 184 23.49 2.20 5.18
N LYS A 185 23.86 1.97 6.44
CA LYS A 185 25.06 2.50 7.07
C LYS A 185 26.33 2.03 6.37
N SER A 186 26.43 0.73 6.03
CA SER A 186 27.59 0.17 5.32
C SER A 186 27.79 0.71 3.90
N LYS A 187 26.80 1.41 3.37
CA LYS A 187 26.79 2.01 2.02
C LYS A 187 26.71 3.54 2.05
N ASP A 188 27.07 4.18 3.15
CA ASP A 188 27.04 5.65 3.32
C ASP A 188 25.71 6.28 2.90
N ASN A 189 24.61 5.66 3.29
CA ASN A 189 23.22 6.05 2.92
C ASN A 189 22.92 6.04 1.40
N LYS A 190 23.75 5.41 0.57
CA LYS A 190 23.57 5.39 -0.89
C LYS A 190 22.77 4.20 -1.39
N MET A 191 22.59 3.15 -0.57
CA MET A 191 21.87 1.92 -0.95
C MET A 191 21.29 1.22 0.27
N CYS A 192 20.10 0.64 0.09
CA CYS A 192 19.42 -0.23 1.05
C CYS A 192 18.56 -1.24 0.28
N LEU A 193 17.83 -2.12 1.00
CA LEU A 193 16.81 -2.99 0.42
C LEU A 193 15.53 -2.23 -0.04
N CYS A 194 15.38 -0.98 0.39
CA CYS A 194 14.30 -0.12 -0.09
C CYS A 194 14.60 0.39 -1.51
N THR A 195 13.56 0.56 -2.31
CA THR A 195 13.61 1.28 -3.57
C THR A 195 13.23 2.75 -3.33
N GLY A 196 14.06 3.69 -3.79
CA GLY A 196 13.72 5.10 -3.88
C GLY A 196 12.73 5.32 -5.02
N MET A 197 11.66 6.05 -4.74
CA MET A 197 10.66 6.43 -5.74
C MET A 197 10.50 7.94 -5.70
N LEU A 198 10.69 8.62 -6.82
CA LEU A 198 10.72 10.09 -6.93
C LEU A 198 9.74 10.57 -8.00
N TYR A 199 8.96 11.59 -7.66
CA TYR A 199 8.20 12.42 -8.57
C TYR A 199 8.83 13.81 -8.63
N ASP A 200 9.22 14.28 -9.82
CA ASP A 200 9.71 15.63 -10.06
C ASP A 200 8.66 16.41 -10.87
N PRO A 201 8.03 17.47 -10.32
CA PRO A 201 7.03 18.25 -11.04
C PRO A 201 7.60 19.00 -12.24
N LYS A 202 8.92 19.19 -12.30
CA LYS A 202 9.60 19.85 -13.42
C LYS A 202 9.92 18.91 -14.58
N GLU A 203 9.96 17.60 -14.32
CA GLU A 203 10.05 16.65 -15.42
C GLU A 203 8.72 16.66 -16.18
N LYS A 204 8.75 17.13 -17.42
CA LYS A 204 7.61 16.94 -18.32
C LYS A 204 7.30 15.45 -18.30
N THR A 205 6.08 15.10 -17.94
CA THR A 205 5.56 13.74 -18.10
C THR A 205 5.73 13.40 -19.59
N THR A 206 6.85 12.78 -19.93
CA THR A 206 6.90 12.05 -21.18
C THR A 206 5.79 11.03 -21.02
N GLU A 207 4.74 11.17 -21.81
CA GLU A 207 3.68 10.17 -21.91
C GLU A 207 4.34 8.79 -21.80
N PRO A 208 3.83 7.87 -20.96
CA PRO A 208 4.41 6.54 -20.90
C PRO A 208 4.49 6.08 -22.34
N VAL A 209 5.71 5.85 -22.82
CA VAL A 209 5.91 5.34 -24.17
C VAL A 209 5.12 4.04 -24.16
N LYS A 210 3.91 4.09 -24.70
CA LYS A 210 3.12 2.92 -25.00
C LYS A 210 3.95 2.20 -26.06
N HIS A 211 4.92 1.39 -25.59
CA HIS A 211 5.54 0.45 -26.49
C HIS A 211 4.39 -0.31 -27.12
N PRO A 212 4.14 -0.14 -28.43
CA PRO A 212 3.06 -0.87 -29.07
C PRO A 212 3.36 -2.33 -28.76
N PHE A 213 2.50 -2.94 -27.95
CA PHE A 213 2.68 -4.31 -27.48
C PHE A 213 2.81 -5.16 -28.75
N ASN A 214 4.04 -5.59 -29.03
CA ASN A 214 4.31 -6.23 -30.32
C ASN A 214 3.63 -7.60 -30.29
N VAL A 215 2.44 -7.67 -30.85
CA VAL A 215 1.60 -8.87 -30.94
C VAL A 215 2.40 -10.04 -31.49
N LYS A 216 3.38 -9.79 -32.40
CA LYS A 216 4.29 -10.80 -32.93
C LYS A 216 5.18 -11.41 -31.83
N VAL A 217 5.69 -10.59 -30.87
CA VAL A 217 6.49 -11.08 -29.73
C VAL A 217 5.62 -11.90 -28.79
N LEU A 218 4.39 -11.47 -28.49
CA LEU A 218 3.47 -12.24 -27.66
C LEU A 218 3.12 -13.60 -28.30
N ASN A 219 2.83 -13.60 -29.60
CA ASN A 219 2.53 -14.83 -30.31
C ASN A 219 3.72 -15.78 -30.35
N ARG A 220 4.94 -15.24 -30.46
CA ARG A 220 6.18 -16.02 -30.39
C ARG A 220 6.40 -16.60 -28.99
N LEU A 221 6.16 -15.83 -27.93
CA LEU A 221 6.23 -16.31 -26.53
C LEU A 221 5.15 -17.37 -26.25
N LYS A 222 3.93 -17.20 -26.76
CA LYS A 222 2.87 -18.23 -26.67
C LYS A 222 3.27 -19.53 -27.40
N ALA A 223 3.84 -19.43 -28.60
CA ALA A 223 4.33 -20.58 -29.34
C ALA A 223 5.47 -21.32 -28.62
N ILE A 224 6.44 -20.60 -28.04
CA ILE A 224 7.52 -21.14 -27.22
C ILE A 224 6.94 -21.85 -25.99
N LYS A 225 6.00 -21.21 -25.30
CA LYS A 225 5.32 -21.81 -24.14
C LYS A 225 4.60 -23.11 -24.53
N GLN A 226 3.85 -23.11 -25.64
CA GLN A 226 3.19 -24.30 -26.14
C GLN A 226 4.19 -25.41 -26.52
N ALA A 227 5.28 -25.09 -27.21
CA ALA A 227 6.32 -26.06 -27.58
C ALA A 227 7.00 -26.69 -26.35
N LEU A 228 7.23 -25.90 -25.29
CA LEU A 228 7.84 -26.37 -24.04
C LEU A 228 6.90 -27.25 -23.21
N PHE A 229 5.59 -26.92 -23.19
CA PHE A 229 4.60 -27.67 -22.41
C PHE A 229 3.96 -28.84 -23.17
N LEU A 230 4.06 -28.87 -24.51
CA LEU A 230 3.57 -29.98 -25.34
C LEU A 230 4.61 -31.06 -25.63
N LYS A 231 5.88 -30.92 -25.17
CA LYS A 231 6.79 -32.06 -25.10
C LYS A 231 6.25 -33.02 -24.03
N LYS A 232 5.31 -33.90 -24.42
CA LYS A 232 4.93 -35.06 -23.63
C LYS A 232 6.22 -35.82 -23.30
N LEU A 233 6.45 -36.08 -22.02
CA LEU A 233 7.43 -37.05 -21.56
C LEU A 233 7.22 -38.35 -22.34
N PRO A 234 8.27 -39.00 -22.88
CA PRO A 234 8.11 -40.31 -23.53
C PRO A 234 7.51 -41.28 -22.53
N PRO A 235 6.63 -42.20 -22.97
CA PRO A 235 6.00 -43.18 -22.10
C PRO A 235 7.09 -44.03 -21.43
N ALA A 236 6.92 -44.26 -20.12
CA ALA A 236 7.85 -45.05 -19.33
C ALA A 236 7.99 -46.47 -19.98
N PRO A 237 9.21 -47.07 -20.03
CA PRO A 237 9.43 -48.39 -20.61
C PRO A 237 8.57 -49.43 -19.88
N LYS A 238 7.80 -50.20 -20.62
CA LYS A 238 7.00 -51.31 -20.09
C LYS A 238 7.97 -52.32 -19.46
N LYS A 239 7.81 -52.58 -18.16
CA LYS A 239 8.52 -53.67 -17.50
C LYS A 239 8.11 -54.99 -18.21
N GLY A 240 9.08 -55.59 -18.88
CA GLY A 240 8.91 -56.91 -19.47
C GLY A 240 8.70 -57.95 -18.37
N ASN A 241 7.58 -58.69 -18.48
CA ASN A 241 7.39 -59.92 -17.73
C ASN A 241 8.48 -60.89 -18.15
N LYS A 242 9.31 -61.29 -17.24
CA LYS A 242 10.11 -62.51 -17.40
C LYS A 242 9.29 -63.65 -16.81
N ASN A 243 8.89 -64.55 -17.69
CA ASN A 243 8.54 -65.92 -17.33
C ASN A 243 9.73 -66.66 -16.77
#